data_d9a8dc2b6d485a018cdb26c81d02547e
#
_entry.id   d9a8dc2b6d485a018cdb26c81d02547e
#
_cell.length_a   1.000
_cell.length_b   1.000
_cell.length_c   1.000
_cell.angle_alpha   90.00
_cell.angle_beta   90.00
_cell.angle_gamma   90.00
#
_symmetry.space_group_name_H-M   'P 1'
#
loop_
_entity.id
_entity.type
_entity.pdbx_description
1 polymer ?
#
loop_
_entity_poly.entity_id
_entity_poly.type
_entity_poly.pdbx_seq_one_letter_code
_entity_poly.pdbx_strand_id
1 'polypeptide(L)'
;MKKTFAIVCAALLVFATLMGCSAAPSETDAAAKNGSAIAVISREDGSGTRGAFIELFGIEQKDAEGNKVDYTTDNADITNSTSVMMTSVAGNPNAIGYISLGSLNSSVKALEIDGAAATVENIKSGAYGIARPFNVATAADVSEAAAAFLGFILSSEGQQVVADSGYIPLDDTAPFSGSTVSGKVVVAGSSSVTPVMEKLKEAYLALNPNAEIEIQMSDSSTGVKSAIDGICDIGMASRQLKDSELQAGLTSTVIAMDGIAVIVNRENPVSGLTTEQVRAIFMGEITAWDALAE
;
A
#
# COMPACT_ATOMS: atom_id res chain seq x y z
N MET A 1 8.69 -57.57 -59.91
CA MET A 1 7.59 -58.46 -60.32
C MET A 1 6.28 -57.75 -59.92
N LYS A 2 5.62 -57.30 -60.96
CA LYS A 2 4.20 -57.61 -61.31
C LYS A 2 3.23 -57.14 -60.23
N LYS A 3 2.33 -56.28 -60.51
CA LYS A 3 1.29 -55.99 -61.50
C LYS A 3 0.13 -55.43 -60.67
N THR A 4 -0.49 -54.42 -61.02
CA THR A 4 -1.49 -53.87 -61.95
C THR A 4 -2.86 -53.64 -61.32
N PHE A 5 -3.37 -52.43 -61.62
CA PHE A 5 -4.74 -52.10 -62.06
C PHE A 5 -5.90 -52.26 -61.02
N ALA A 6 -6.70 -51.23 -60.76
CA ALA A 6 -7.78 -50.82 -61.66
C ALA A 6 -8.40 -49.48 -61.27
N ILE A 7 -8.73 -48.72 -62.26
CA ILE A 7 -9.51 -47.48 -62.33
C ILE A 7 -11.01 -47.88 -62.32
N VAL A 8 -11.86 -47.16 -61.58
CA VAL A 8 -13.25 -46.87 -62.03
C VAL A 8 -13.65 -45.49 -61.60
N CYS A 9 -14.08 -44.72 -62.59
CA CYS A 9 -14.68 -43.38 -62.54
C CYS A 9 -16.11 -43.43 -61.94
N ALA A 10 -16.56 -42.35 -61.41
CA ALA A 10 -17.68 -41.53 -61.85
C ALA A 10 -18.49 -40.94 -60.74
N ALA A 11 -18.72 -39.73 -60.85
CA ALA A 11 -19.93 -38.91 -60.91
C ALA A 11 -20.07 -37.84 -59.83
N LEU A 12 -20.09 -36.64 -60.35
CA LEU A 12 -20.50 -35.32 -59.81
C LEU A 12 -21.74 -35.41 -58.88
N LEU A 13 -21.67 -34.63 -57.77
CA LEU A 13 -22.76 -33.82 -57.34
C LEU A 13 -22.21 -32.59 -56.58
N VAL A 14 -22.40 -31.44 -57.21
CA VAL A 14 -22.15 -30.10 -56.68
C VAL A 14 -23.25 -29.81 -55.65
N PHE A 15 -22.85 -29.63 -54.40
CA PHE A 15 -23.70 -28.94 -53.39
C PHE A 15 -22.88 -27.79 -52.85
N ALA A 16 -23.20 -26.60 -53.36
CA ALA A 16 -22.78 -25.34 -52.79
C ALA A 16 -23.55 -25.10 -51.49
N THR A 17 -22.87 -25.29 -50.32
CA THR A 17 -23.30 -24.73 -49.06
C THR A 17 -22.41 -23.57 -48.71
N LEU A 18 -22.99 -22.38 -48.79
CA LEU A 18 -22.50 -21.14 -48.22
C LEU A 18 -22.36 -21.36 -46.70
N MET A 19 -21.15 -21.67 -46.21
CA MET A 19 -20.79 -21.46 -44.83
C MET A 19 -20.33 -20.05 -44.66
N GLY A 20 -21.19 -19.19 -44.12
CA GLY A 20 -20.82 -17.90 -43.60
C GLY A 20 -19.78 -18.10 -42.50
N CYS A 21 -18.56 -17.55 -42.70
CA CYS A 21 -17.61 -17.33 -41.63
C CYS A 21 -18.24 -16.35 -40.63
N SER A 22 -18.81 -16.87 -39.57
CA SER A 22 -19.04 -16.12 -38.34
C SER A 22 -17.63 -15.94 -37.74
N ALA A 23 -17.05 -14.75 -37.91
CA ALA A 23 -15.88 -14.35 -37.16
C ALA A 23 -16.26 -14.40 -35.68
N ALA A 24 -15.60 -15.27 -34.92
CA ALA A 24 -15.63 -15.19 -33.46
C ALA A 24 -15.13 -13.78 -33.05
N PRO A 25 -15.81 -13.09 -32.15
CA PRO A 25 -15.26 -11.84 -31.65
C PRO A 25 -13.92 -12.14 -30.97
N SER A 26 -12.87 -11.43 -31.39
CA SER A 26 -11.58 -11.42 -30.73
C SER A 26 -11.79 -10.91 -29.31
N GLU A 27 -11.42 -11.71 -28.31
CA GLU A 27 -11.31 -11.31 -26.91
C GLU A 27 -10.16 -10.30 -26.75
N THR A 28 -10.36 -9.07 -27.17
CA THR A 28 -9.45 -7.94 -26.92
C THR A 28 -10.27 -6.66 -26.80
N ASP A 29 -11.11 -6.62 -25.75
CA ASP A 29 -11.67 -5.38 -25.21
C ASP A 29 -12.12 -5.67 -23.77
N ALA A 30 -11.15 -5.94 -22.88
CA ALA A 30 -11.35 -5.91 -21.44
C ALA A 30 -10.97 -4.52 -20.89
N ALA A 31 -11.41 -3.45 -21.56
CA ALA A 31 -11.59 -2.18 -20.88
C ALA A 31 -12.72 -2.39 -19.86
N ALA A 32 -12.53 -2.01 -18.60
CA ALA A 32 -13.55 -2.08 -17.58
C ALA A 32 -14.82 -1.44 -18.12
N LYS A 33 -15.82 -2.28 -18.46
CA LYS A 33 -17.14 -1.79 -18.84
C LYS A 33 -17.83 -1.39 -17.54
N ASN A 34 -18.49 -0.22 -17.55
CA ASN A 34 -19.49 0.10 -16.53
C ASN A 34 -20.33 -1.16 -16.31
N GLY A 35 -20.47 -1.63 -15.08
CA GLY A 35 -21.14 -2.89 -14.76
C GLY A 35 -20.23 -4.03 -14.30
N SER A 36 -18.91 -3.85 -14.31
CA SER A 36 -17.97 -4.86 -13.79
C SER A 36 -17.97 -4.87 -12.27
N ALA A 37 -17.98 -6.08 -11.68
CA ALA A 37 -17.87 -6.24 -10.24
C ALA A 37 -16.57 -5.65 -9.70
N ILE A 38 -16.63 -4.91 -8.59
CA ILE A 38 -15.46 -4.33 -7.93
C ILE A 38 -14.69 -5.44 -7.22
N ALA A 39 -13.40 -5.55 -7.51
CA ALA A 39 -12.47 -6.41 -6.78
C ALA A 39 -11.82 -5.60 -5.66
N VAL A 40 -12.32 -5.73 -4.44
CA VAL A 40 -11.77 -5.06 -3.26
C VAL A 40 -10.50 -5.77 -2.82
N ILE A 41 -9.40 -5.03 -2.69
CA ILE A 41 -8.13 -5.53 -2.20
C ILE A 41 -7.77 -4.79 -0.91
N SER A 42 -7.58 -5.53 0.18
CA SER A 42 -7.23 -5.00 1.48
C SER A 42 -5.87 -5.52 1.95
N ARG A 43 -5.46 -5.10 3.14
CA ARG A 43 -4.21 -5.49 3.77
C ARG A 43 -4.48 -6.46 4.92
N GLU A 44 -3.44 -7.14 5.34
CA GLU A 44 -3.41 -8.03 6.51
C GLU A 44 -3.75 -7.29 7.82
N ASP A 45 -4.23 -8.02 8.83
CA ASP A 45 -4.69 -7.45 10.11
C ASP A 45 -3.61 -6.67 10.87
N GLY A 46 -2.34 -7.09 10.77
CA GLY A 46 -1.20 -6.40 11.38
C GLY A 46 -0.82 -5.09 10.70
N SER A 47 -1.37 -4.80 9.51
CA SER A 47 -1.04 -3.62 8.73
C SER A 47 -1.49 -2.33 9.39
N GLY A 48 -0.53 -1.45 9.71
CA GLY A 48 -0.85 -0.10 10.17
C GLY A 48 -1.56 0.75 9.11
N THR A 49 -1.34 0.47 7.81
CA THR A 49 -2.07 1.13 6.73
C THR A 49 -3.53 0.73 6.72
N ARG A 50 -3.84 -0.57 6.92
CA ARG A 50 -5.23 -1.02 7.07
C ARG A 50 -5.88 -0.34 8.28
N GLY A 51 -5.22 -0.39 9.45
CA GLY A 51 -5.78 0.22 10.65
C GLY A 51 -6.12 1.71 10.46
N ALA A 52 -5.20 2.50 9.89
CA ALA A 52 -5.45 3.91 9.61
C ALA A 52 -6.54 4.11 8.52
N PHE A 53 -6.54 3.27 7.48
CA PHE A 53 -7.52 3.35 6.40
C PHE A 53 -8.95 3.10 6.91
N ILE A 54 -9.16 2.02 7.66
CA ILE A 54 -10.51 1.68 8.15
C ILE A 54 -11.03 2.69 9.17
N GLU A 55 -10.13 3.29 9.97
CA GLU A 55 -10.48 4.35 10.91
C GLU A 55 -10.87 5.65 10.16
N LEU A 56 -10.03 6.12 9.23
CA LEU A 56 -10.22 7.38 8.50
C LEU A 56 -11.47 7.36 7.58
N PHE A 57 -11.79 6.20 6.99
CA PHE A 57 -12.99 6.04 6.17
C PHE A 57 -14.23 5.59 6.96
N GLY A 58 -14.12 5.37 8.27
CA GLY A 58 -15.24 4.93 9.12
C GLY A 58 -15.72 3.53 8.81
N ILE A 59 -14.84 2.66 8.29
CA ILE A 59 -15.09 1.23 8.09
C ILE A 59 -14.98 0.49 9.43
N GLU A 60 -14.04 0.92 10.30
CA GLU A 60 -14.01 0.49 11.69
C GLU A 60 -15.13 1.20 12.46
N GLN A 61 -16.04 0.44 13.05
CA GLN A 61 -17.17 0.96 13.82
C GLN A 61 -17.25 0.27 15.18
N LYS A 62 -18.01 0.87 16.10
CA LYS A 62 -18.30 0.24 17.41
C LYS A 62 -19.49 -0.68 17.29
N ASP A 63 -19.36 -1.90 17.79
CA ASP A 63 -20.48 -2.82 17.97
C ASP A 63 -21.41 -2.37 19.13
N ALA A 64 -22.46 -3.16 19.41
CA ALA A 64 -23.40 -2.87 20.46
C ALA A 64 -22.79 -2.88 21.88
N GLU A 65 -21.67 -3.58 22.04
CA GLU A 65 -20.88 -3.71 23.27
C GLU A 65 -19.81 -2.60 23.39
N GLY A 66 -19.63 -1.78 22.32
CA GLY A 66 -18.67 -0.68 22.28
C GLY A 66 -17.27 -1.07 21.83
N ASN A 67 -17.07 -2.32 21.35
CA ASN A 67 -15.79 -2.75 20.81
C ASN A 67 -15.63 -2.23 19.37
N LYS A 68 -14.39 -1.90 18.99
CA LYS A 68 -14.04 -1.54 17.62
C LYS A 68 -14.02 -2.81 16.76
N VAL A 69 -14.78 -2.79 15.67
CA VAL A 69 -14.92 -3.89 14.72
C VAL A 69 -14.60 -3.37 13.32
N ASP A 70 -13.75 -4.08 12.62
CA ASP A 70 -13.45 -3.84 11.20
C ASP A 70 -14.54 -4.50 10.35
N TYR A 71 -15.30 -3.68 9.62
CA TYR A 71 -16.37 -4.13 8.71
C TYR A 71 -15.90 -4.22 7.25
N THR A 72 -14.58 -4.34 7.01
CA THR A 72 -14.10 -4.66 5.66
C THR A 72 -14.77 -5.94 5.16
N THR A 73 -15.30 -5.91 3.94
CA THR A 73 -16.02 -7.07 3.36
C THR A 73 -15.17 -8.34 3.38
N ASP A 74 -15.78 -9.45 3.74
CA ASP A 74 -15.16 -10.79 3.71
C ASP A 74 -14.75 -11.24 2.30
N ASN A 75 -15.27 -10.57 1.25
CA ASN A 75 -14.90 -10.83 -0.14
C ASN A 75 -13.63 -10.08 -0.57
N ALA A 76 -12.98 -9.32 0.32
CA ALA A 76 -11.74 -8.63 -0.01
C ALA A 76 -10.57 -9.60 -0.15
N ASP A 77 -9.80 -9.47 -1.23
CA ASP A 77 -8.51 -10.13 -1.36
C ASP A 77 -7.50 -9.51 -0.39
N ILE A 78 -6.80 -10.32 0.39
CA ILE A 78 -5.86 -9.84 1.40
C ILE A 78 -4.42 -9.91 0.91
N THR A 79 -3.72 -8.78 0.98
CA THR A 79 -2.29 -8.67 0.64
C THR A 79 -1.45 -8.38 1.88
N ASN A 80 -0.19 -8.77 1.86
CA ASN A 80 0.73 -8.67 3.01
C ASN A 80 1.81 -7.60 2.87
N SER A 81 1.77 -6.77 1.84
CA SER A 81 2.70 -5.66 1.67
C SER A 81 2.20 -4.60 0.68
N THR A 82 2.80 -3.41 0.74
CA THR A 82 2.50 -2.30 -0.18
C THR A 82 2.78 -2.67 -1.65
N SER A 83 3.89 -3.38 -1.91
CA SER A 83 4.26 -3.78 -3.27
C SER A 83 3.32 -4.84 -3.86
N VAL A 84 2.86 -5.80 -3.05
CA VAL A 84 1.87 -6.80 -3.48
C VAL A 84 0.53 -6.12 -3.75
N MET A 85 0.08 -5.18 -2.91
CA MET A 85 -1.13 -4.38 -3.15
C MET A 85 -1.05 -3.69 -4.53
N MET A 86 0.03 -2.95 -4.82
CA MET A 86 0.19 -2.28 -6.12
C MET A 86 0.17 -3.25 -7.29
N THR A 87 0.87 -4.38 -7.17
CA THR A 87 0.90 -5.40 -8.24
C THR A 87 -0.48 -6.00 -8.47
N SER A 88 -1.23 -6.30 -7.41
CA SER A 88 -2.58 -6.85 -7.50
C SER A 88 -3.54 -5.87 -8.17
N VAL A 89 -3.52 -4.58 -7.77
CA VAL A 89 -4.34 -3.54 -8.41
C VAL A 89 -3.95 -3.31 -9.86
N ALA A 90 -2.64 -3.27 -10.16
CA ALA A 90 -2.16 -3.10 -11.53
C ALA A 90 -2.54 -4.28 -12.45
N GLY A 91 -2.68 -5.48 -11.89
CA GLY A 91 -3.03 -6.70 -12.64
C GLY A 91 -4.54 -6.92 -12.86
N ASN A 92 -5.42 -6.12 -12.23
CA ASN A 92 -6.88 -6.31 -12.33
C ASN A 92 -7.59 -4.98 -12.66
N PRO A 93 -8.17 -4.81 -13.85
CA PRO A 93 -8.89 -3.59 -14.27
C PRO A 93 -10.03 -3.17 -13.33
N ASN A 94 -10.60 -4.11 -12.59
CA ASN A 94 -11.73 -3.88 -11.70
C ASN A 94 -11.31 -3.69 -10.23
N ALA A 95 -10.01 -3.74 -9.94
CA ALA A 95 -9.52 -3.66 -8.56
C ALA A 95 -9.54 -2.24 -8.00
N ILE A 96 -9.81 -2.18 -6.70
CA ILE A 96 -9.59 -1.02 -5.84
C ILE A 96 -8.77 -1.46 -4.62
N GLY A 97 -7.84 -0.63 -4.21
CA GLY A 97 -7.00 -0.85 -3.02
C GLY A 97 -6.50 0.47 -2.45
N TYR A 98 -5.55 0.41 -1.54
CA TYR A 98 -4.97 1.60 -0.91
C TYR A 98 -3.50 1.37 -0.55
N ILE A 99 -2.71 2.44 -0.65
CA ILE A 99 -1.27 2.42 -0.35
C ILE A 99 -0.83 3.71 0.35
N SER A 100 0.37 3.69 0.89
CA SER A 100 1.14 4.89 1.25
C SER A 100 1.36 5.77 0.02
N LEU A 101 1.11 7.08 0.15
CA LEU A 101 1.29 8.06 -0.92
C LEU A 101 2.74 8.09 -1.42
N GLY A 102 3.72 8.03 -0.52
CA GLY A 102 5.14 8.01 -0.90
C GLY A 102 5.56 6.75 -1.69
N SER A 103 4.72 5.71 -1.73
CA SER A 103 4.93 4.52 -2.57
C SER A 103 4.24 4.60 -3.93
N LEU A 104 3.43 5.64 -4.18
CA LEU A 104 2.66 5.77 -5.43
C LEU A 104 3.60 5.92 -6.63
N ASN A 105 3.33 5.15 -7.67
CA ASN A 105 4.04 5.23 -8.94
C ASN A 105 3.11 5.03 -10.13
N SER A 106 3.65 5.07 -11.34
CA SER A 106 2.89 5.01 -12.58
C SER A 106 2.26 3.65 -12.91
N SER A 107 2.40 2.62 -12.09
CA SER A 107 1.76 1.31 -12.32
C SER A 107 0.27 1.28 -11.98
N VAL A 108 -0.17 2.18 -11.12
CA VAL A 108 -1.56 2.33 -10.67
C VAL A 108 -2.03 3.79 -10.80
N LYS A 109 -3.32 4.03 -10.65
CA LYS A 109 -3.91 5.36 -10.63
C LYS A 109 -4.47 5.67 -9.24
N ALA A 110 -4.06 6.80 -8.64
CA ALA A 110 -4.70 7.32 -7.44
C ALA A 110 -6.01 8.03 -7.79
N LEU A 111 -7.03 7.84 -6.95
CA LEU A 111 -8.31 8.53 -7.04
C LEU A 111 -8.29 9.83 -6.22
N GLU A 112 -9.01 10.81 -6.69
CA GLU A 112 -9.39 11.95 -5.85
C GLU A 112 -10.43 11.49 -4.81
N ILE A 113 -10.30 12.00 -3.59
CA ILE A 113 -11.28 11.76 -2.53
C ILE A 113 -11.93 13.10 -2.17
N ASP A 114 -13.26 13.15 -2.24
CA ASP A 114 -14.05 14.37 -2.04
C ASP A 114 -13.58 15.56 -2.91
N GLY A 115 -13.12 15.24 -4.13
CA GLY A 115 -12.59 16.21 -5.09
C GLY A 115 -11.16 16.70 -4.81
N ALA A 116 -10.46 16.11 -3.85
CA ALA A 116 -9.07 16.42 -3.56
C ALA A 116 -8.14 15.28 -3.98
N ALA A 117 -7.08 15.60 -4.72
CA ALA A 117 -6.03 14.65 -5.07
C ALA A 117 -5.12 14.35 -3.86
N ALA A 118 -4.67 13.09 -3.77
CA ALA A 118 -3.69 12.67 -2.77
C ALA A 118 -2.32 13.26 -3.10
N THR A 119 -2.03 14.45 -2.63
CA THR A 119 -0.74 15.15 -2.77
C THR A 119 -0.25 15.71 -1.45
N VAL A 120 1.07 15.91 -1.34
CA VAL A 120 1.68 16.51 -0.15
C VAL A 120 1.06 17.89 0.16
N GLU A 121 0.82 18.72 -0.87
CA GLU A 121 0.22 20.04 -0.71
C GLU A 121 -1.20 19.96 -0.16
N ASN A 122 -2.04 19.05 -0.70
CA ASN A 122 -3.41 18.91 -0.26
C ASN A 122 -3.51 18.33 1.15
N ILE A 123 -2.57 17.48 1.56
CA ILE A 123 -2.50 16.99 2.94
C ILE A 123 -2.07 18.11 3.89
N LYS A 124 -1.03 18.87 3.55
CA LYS A 124 -0.55 20.00 4.36
C LYS A 124 -1.61 21.09 4.52
N SER A 125 -2.41 21.36 3.50
CA SER A 125 -3.50 22.35 3.55
C SER A 125 -4.77 21.82 4.24
N GLY A 126 -4.84 20.50 4.50
CA GLY A 126 -6.04 19.85 5.04
C GLY A 126 -7.14 19.58 4.00
N ALA A 127 -6.89 19.84 2.71
CA ALA A 127 -7.83 19.55 1.63
C ALA A 127 -7.99 18.03 1.42
N TYR A 128 -6.93 17.25 1.65
CA TYR A 128 -6.95 15.79 1.64
C TYR A 128 -6.72 15.27 3.05
N GLY A 129 -7.80 14.76 3.69
CA GLY A 129 -7.79 14.40 5.11
C GLY A 129 -7.27 12.98 5.40
N ILE A 130 -6.96 12.17 4.37
CA ILE A 130 -6.59 10.77 4.54
C ILE A 130 -5.08 10.66 4.74
N ALA A 131 -4.62 10.99 5.95
CA ALA A 131 -3.20 10.99 6.32
C ALA A 131 -3.00 10.43 7.72
N ARG A 132 -1.79 9.95 7.99
CA ARG A 132 -1.41 9.32 9.26
C ARG A 132 0.07 9.53 9.55
N PRO A 133 0.50 9.43 10.82
CA PRO A 133 1.91 9.47 11.14
C PRO A 133 2.60 8.15 10.78
N PHE A 134 3.85 8.26 10.36
CA PHE A 134 4.83 7.19 10.45
C PHE A 134 5.55 7.30 11.79
N ASN A 135 5.52 6.23 12.55
CA ASN A 135 6.14 6.15 13.87
C ASN A 135 7.25 5.12 13.88
N VAL A 136 8.25 5.38 14.69
CA VAL A 136 9.15 4.35 15.19
C VAL A 136 8.92 4.12 16.67
N ALA A 137 9.05 2.86 17.07
CA ALA A 137 8.88 2.39 18.43
C ALA A 137 10.23 1.90 18.96
N THR A 138 10.67 2.41 20.09
CA THR A 138 11.93 2.03 20.74
C THR A 138 11.70 1.68 22.20
N ALA A 139 12.50 0.76 22.73
CA ALA A 139 12.56 0.51 24.18
C ALA A 139 13.23 1.70 24.91
N ALA A 140 13.16 1.73 26.23
CA ALA A 140 13.75 2.82 27.02
C ALA A 140 15.29 2.80 26.99
N ASP A 141 15.90 1.64 26.80
CA ASP A 141 17.35 1.38 26.81
C ASP A 141 17.89 1.20 25.37
N VAL A 142 17.60 2.16 24.50
CA VAL A 142 18.06 2.17 23.11
C VAL A 142 19.61 2.16 23.06
N SER A 143 20.19 1.32 22.21
CA SER A 143 21.64 1.30 21.97
C SER A 143 22.14 2.66 21.44
N GLU A 144 23.41 3.02 21.71
CA GLU A 144 24.01 4.27 21.20
C GLU A 144 23.92 4.35 19.66
N ALA A 145 24.10 3.22 18.97
CA ALA A 145 24.00 3.15 17.51
C ALA A 145 22.57 3.44 17.03
N ALA A 146 21.56 2.85 17.68
CA ALA A 146 20.16 3.09 17.34
C ALA A 146 19.73 4.53 17.69
N ALA A 147 20.19 5.08 18.82
CA ALA A 147 19.95 6.46 19.20
C ALA A 147 20.56 7.45 18.19
N ALA A 148 21.79 7.18 17.71
CA ALA A 148 22.45 8.00 16.71
C ALA A 148 21.71 7.96 15.36
N PHE A 149 21.26 6.79 14.92
CA PHE A 149 20.47 6.67 13.71
C PHE A 149 19.11 7.38 13.83
N LEU A 150 18.42 7.23 14.97
CA LEU A 150 17.18 7.95 15.25
C LEU A 150 17.40 9.47 15.27
N GLY A 151 18.51 9.94 15.87
CA GLY A 151 18.92 11.34 15.83
C GLY A 151 19.12 11.87 14.41
N PHE A 152 19.69 11.06 13.51
CA PHE A 152 19.77 11.41 12.09
C PHE A 152 18.40 11.49 11.44
N ILE A 153 17.53 10.50 11.65
CA ILE A 153 16.16 10.49 11.10
C ILE A 153 15.42 11.79 11.46
N LEU A 154 15.58 12.26 12.69
CA LEU A 154 14.89 13.46 13.20
C LEU A 154 15.61 14.78 12.87
N SER A 155 16.80 14.74 12.27
CA SER A 155 17.56 15.93 11.89
C SER A 155 17.02 16.57 10.61
N SER A 156 17.42 17.83 10.33
CA SER A 156 17.07 18.50 9.08
C SER A 156 17.56 17.73 7.83
N GLU A 157 18.72 17.06 7.91
CA GLU A 157 19.23 16.23 6.81
C GLU A 157 18.40 14.98 6.61
N GLY A 158 18.01 14.29 7.68
CA GLY A 158 17.10 13.15 7.62
C GLY A 158 15.71 13.55 7.12
N GLN A 159 15.20 14.69 7.56
CA GLN A 159 13.89 15.19 7.13
C GLN A 159 13.90 15.71 5.68
N GLN A 160 15.05 16.14 5.15
CA GLN A 160 15.21 16.39 3.72
C GLN A 160 15.07 15.08 2.91
N VAL A 161 15.64 13.96 3.39
CA VAL A 161 15.46 12.63 2.75
C VAL A 161 13.98 12.22 2.77
N VAL A 162 13.27 12.48 3.87
CA VAL A 162 11.81 12.25 3.98
C VAL A 162 11.06 13.03 2.89
N ALA A 163 11.34 14.33 2.76
CA ALA A 163 10.71 15.20 1.77
C ALA A 163 11.01 14.76 0.32
N ASP A 164 12.28 14.46 0.01
CA ASP A 164 12.72 14.02 -1.32
C ASP A 164 12.13 12.65 -1.70
N SER A 165 11.72 11.87 -0.70
CA SER A 165 11.05 10.59 -0.87
C SER A 165 9.52 10.70 -1.04
N GLY A 166 8.96 11.93 -1.09
CA GLY A 166 7.53 12.18 -1.31
C GLY A 166 6.65 12.06 -0.07
N TYR A 167 7.26 12.07 1.11
CA TYR A 167 6.55 12.11 2.40
C TYR A 167 6.54 13.52 2.98
N ILE A 168 5.77 13.73 4.03
CA ILE A 168 5.65 15.02 4.68
C ILE A 168 6.61 15.05 5.86
N PRO A 169 7.68 15.88 5.79
CA PRO A 169 8.68 15.95 6.85
C PRO A 169 8.09 16.64 8.10
N LEU A 170 8.78 16.45 9.21
CA LEU A 170 8.59 17.19 10.45
C LEU A 170 9.06 18.64 10.27
N ASP A 171 8.38 19.57 10.92
CA ASP A 171 8.78 20.97 10.97
C ASP A 171 9.85 21.21 12.07
N ASP A 172 10.55 22.35 12.00
CA ASP A 172 11.46 22.87 13.04
C ASP A 172 12.56 21.87 13.49
N THR A 173 13.16 21.14 12.57
CA THR A 173 14.21 20.16 12.86
C THR A 173 15.59 20.80 12.92
N ALA A 174 16.43 20.34 13.87
CA ALA A 174 17.81 20.81 14.03
C ALA A 174 18.76 20.06 13.08
N PRO A 175 19.90 20.65 12.69
CA PRO A 175 20.94 19.96 11.95
C PRO A 175 21.45 18.71 12.70
N PHE A 176 21.87 17.69 11.94
CA PHE A 176 22.46 16.50 12.52
C PHE A 176 23.80 16.83 13.20
N SER A 177 23.83 16.70 14.50
CA SER A 177 25.03 16.95 15.33
C SER A 177 25.73 15.65 15.73
N GLY A 178 25.44 14.55 15.03
CA GLY A 178 25.75 13.21 15.49
C GLY A 178 27.23 12.83 15.45
N SER A 179 27.56 11.94 16.36
CA SER A 179 28.84 11.23 16.39
C SER A 179 28.78 10.02 15.44
N THR A 180 29.94 9.64 14.89
CA THR A 180 30.12 8.38 14.15
C THR A 180 30.17 7.21 15.13
N VAL A 181 29.01 6.73 15.57
CA VAL A 181 28.90 5.56 16.45
C VAL A 181 28.93 4.29 15.60
N SER A 182 29.84 3.37 15.92
CA SER A 182 29.85 2.04 15.32
C SER A 182 28.86 1.13 16.03
N GLY A 183 28.26 0.21 15.29
CA GLY A 183 27.36 -0.80 15.86
C GLY A 183 26.32 -1.25 14.85
N LYS A 184 25.64 -2.33 15.21
CA LYS A 184 24.53 -2.86 14.42
C LYS A 184 23.22 -2.33 14.97
N VAL A 185 22.33 -1.91 14.08
CA VAL A 185 20.95 -1.50 14.37
C VAL A 185 20.01 -2.37 13.55
N VAL A 186 19.09 -3.04 14.20
CA VAL A 186 18.04 -3.82 13.56
C VAL A 186 16.75 -3.00 13.59
N VAL A 187 16.21 -2.72 12.42
CA VAL A 187 14.94 -2.01 12.22
C VAL A 187 13.93 -2.98 11.64
N ALA A 188 12.76 -3.14 12.24
CA ALA A 188 11.77 -4.11 11.77
C ALA A 188 10.37 -3.50 11.69
N GLY A 189 9.56 -3.93 10.72
CA GLY A 189 8.13 -3.63 10.69
C GLY A 189 7.58 -3.12 9.36
N SER A 190 6.72 -2.14 9.43
CA SER A 190 5.81 -1.66 8.40
C SER A 190 6.39 -1.60 6.98
N SER A 191 5.78 -2.34 6.06
CA SER A 191 6.11 -2.30 4.62
C SER A 191 5.85 -0.94 3.96
N SER A 192 5.04 -0.08 4.57
CA SER A 192 4.81 1.30 4.09
C SER A 192 5.92 2.26 4.53
N VAL A 193 6.55 2.01 5.68
CA VAL A 193 7.67 2.82 6.20
C VAL A 193 9.00 2.38 5.57
N THR A 194 9.12 1.11 5.21
CA THR A 194 10.37 0.53 4.68
C THR A 194 11.00 1.35 3.54
N PRO A 195 10.27 1.85 2.53
CA PRO A 195 10.90 2.60 1.43
C PRO A 195 11.64 3.86 1.89
N VAL A 196 11.05 4.66 2.78
CA VAL A 196 11.72 5.85 3.31
C VAL A 196 12.84 5.48 4.28
N MET A 197 12.67 4.41 5.07
CA MET A 197 13.69 3.95 6.01
C MET A 197 14.96 3.46 5.28
N GLU A 198 14.81 2.81 4.11
CA GLU A 198 15.97 2.45 3.27
C GLU A 198 16.71 3.69 2.74
N LYS A 199 16.01 4.76 2.37
CA LYS A 199 16.63 6.02 1.96
C LYS A 199 17.33 6.74 3.10
N LEU A 200 16.72 6.74 4.28
CA LEU A 200 17.33 7.27 5.50
C LEU A 200 18.59 6.49 5.89
N LYS A 201 18.55 5.15 5.80
CA LYS A 201 19.72 4.29 5.99
C LYS A 201 20.84 4.63 5.00
N GLU A 202 20.54 4.69 3.68
CA GLU A 202 21.53 5.04 2.65
C GLU A 202 22.22 6.38 2.98
N ALA A 203 21.44 7.41 3.29
CA ALA A 203 21.95 8.73 3.62
C ALA A 203 22.79 8.75 4.92
N TYR A 204 22.33 8.04 5.97
CA TYR A 204 23.07 7.93 7.22
C TYR A 204 24.39 7.19 7.06
N LEU A 205 24.42 6.07 6.32
CA LEU A 205 25.65 5.30 6.09
C LEU A 205 26.69 6.07 5.25
N ALA A 206 26.24 7.01 4.42
CA ALA A 206 27.17 7.94 3.73
C ALA A 206 27.89 8.88 4.70
N LEU A 207 27.26 9.25 5.83
CA LEU A 207 27.86 10.05 6.90
C LEU A 207 28.61 9.20 7.93
N ASN A 208 28.10 8.00 8.20
CA ASN A 208 28.64 7.08 9.20
C ASN A 208 28.86 5.66 8.63
N PRO A 209 29.95 5.42 7.88
CA PRO A 209 30.24 4.13 7.27
C PRO A 209 30.59 3.02 8.28
N ASN A 210 30.75 3.34 9.56
CA ASN A 210 31.06 2.37 10.62
C ASN A 210 29.80 1.76 11.26
N ALA A 211 28.60 2.26 10.92
CA ALA A 211 27.35 1.69 11.36
C ALA A 211 26.93 0.55 10.42
N GLU A 212 26.20 -0.43 10.97
CA GLU A 212 25.50 -1.47 10.22
C GLU A 212 24.01 -1.34 10.50
N ILE A 213 23.20 -1.13 9.46
CA ILE A 213 21.74 -1.02 9.61
C ILE A 213 21.08 -2.13 8.80
N GLU A 214 20.37 -3.01 9.49
CA GLU A 214 19.56 -4.07 8.92
C GLU A 214 18.08 -3.68 8.97
N ILE A 215 17.37 -3.74 7.84
CA ILE A 215 15.93 -3.47 7.77
C ILE A 215 15.20 -4.76 7.43
N GLN A 216 14.24 -5.14 8.28
CA GLN A 216 13.41 -6.33 8.16
C GLN A 216 11.95 -5.91 7.93
N MET A 217 11.50 -6.00 6.68
CA MET A 217 10.14 -5.63 6.31
C MET A 217 9.13 -6.67 6.81
N SER A 218 8.07 -6.18 7.46
CA SER A 218 6.89 -6.96 7.86
C SER A 218 5.65 -6.03 7.91
N ASP A 219 4.74 -6.25 8.83
CA ASP A 219 3.65 -5.34 9.18
C ASP A 219 3.97 -4.51 10.44
N SER A 220 3.14 -3.51 10.73
CA SER A 220 3.35 -2.61 11.87
C SER A 220 3.24 -3.31 13.23
N SER A 221 2.30 -4.23 13.38
CA SER A 221 2.09 -4.94 14.66
C SER A 221 3.25 -5.89 14.95
N THR A 222 3.75 -6.58 13.93
CA THR A 222 4.95 -7.43 14.02
C THR A 222 6.19 -6.61 14.37
N GLY A 223 6.39 -5.45 13.72
CA GLY A 223 7.52 -4.58 14.02
C GLY A 223 7.50 -4.03 15.44
N VAL A 224 6.36 -3.53 15.90
CA VAL A 224 6.19 -3.05 17.28
C VAL A 224 6.38 -4.17 18.28
N LYS A 225 5.82 -5.36 18.01
CA LYS A 225 6.03 -6.52 18.87
C LYS A 225 7.51 -6.92 18.94
N SER A 226 8.23 -6.88 17.81
CA SER A 226 9.67 -7.17 17.79
C SER A 226 10.48 -6.20 18.66
N ALA A 227 10.08 -4.92 18.73
CA ALA A 227 10.68 -3.95 19.64
C ALA A 227 10.35 -4.26 21.11
N ILE A 228 9.11 -4.67 21.43
CA ILE A 228 8.73 -5.10 22.79
C ILE A 228 9.56 -6.31 23.24
N ASP A 229 9.74 -7.28 22.34
CA ASP A 229 10.45 -8.53 22.61
C ASP A 229 11.99 -8.36 22.58
N GLY A 230 12.52 -7.18 22.25
CA GLY A 230 13.95 -6.91 22.12
C GLY A 230 14.61 -7.62 20.91
N ILE A 231 13.83 -7.99 19.89
CA ILE A 231 14.30 -8.65 18.66
C ILE A 231 14.86 -7.60 17.69
N CYS A 232 14.36 -6.35 17.73
CA CYS A 232 14.88 -5.23 16.98
C CYS A 232 15.08 -4.01 17.90
N ASP A 233 15.96 -3.09 17.49
CA ASP A 233 16.21 -1.84 18.20
C ASP A 233 15.12 -0.80 17.91
N ILE A 234 14.58 -0.82 16.68
CA ILE A 234 13.60 0.15 16.19
C ILE A 234 12.47 -0.61 15.49
N GLY A 235 11.25 -0.52 16.03
CA GLY A 235 10.04 -1.02 15.40
C GLY A 235 9.42 0.05 14.49
N MET A 236 9.00 -0.28 13.27
CA MET A 236 8.35 0.66 12.34
C MET A 236 6.83 0.47 12.33
N ALA A 237 6.08 1.56 12.51
CA ALA A 237 4.62 1.54 12.42
C ALA A 237 4.08 2.66 11.52
N SER A 238 3.14 2.34 10.64
CA SER A 238 2.42 3.29 9.79
C SER A 238 1.05 3.65 10.37
N ARG A 239 0.99 3.81 11.67
CA ARG A 239 -0.14 4.21 12.50
C ARG A 239 0.36 4.73 13.85
N GLN A 240 -0.51 5.33 14.64
CA GLN A 240 -0.25 5.56 16.06
C GLN A 240 0.01 4.21 16.78
N LEU A 241 0.89 4.23 17.78
CA LEU A 241 1.03 3.10 18.68
C LEU A 241 -0.23 2.97 19.54
N LYS A 242 -0.62 1.72 19.84
CA LYS A 242 -1.74 1.43 20.73
C LYS A 242 -1.35 1.72 22.19
N ASP A 243 -2.32 2.06 23.02
CA ASP A 243 -2.08 2.25 24.45
C ASP A 243 -1.40 1.05 25.12
N SER A 244 -1.77 -0.18 24.71
CA SER A 244 -1.13 -1.40 25.20
C SER A 244 0.33 -1.53 24.81
N GLU A 245 0.72 -1.00 23.63
CA GLU A 245 2.11 -1.00 23.14
C GLU A 245 2.95 0.03 23.92
N LEU A 246 2.37 1.21 24.21
CA LEU A 246 3.01 2.23 25.06
C LEU A 246 3.14 1.73 26.52
N GLN A 247 2.11 1.07 27.06
CA GLN A 247 2.15 0.47 28.40
C GLN A 247 3.15 -0.68 28.51
N ALA A 248 3.51 -1.32 27.40
CA ALA A 248 4.59 -2.31 27.35
C ALA A 248 6.00 -1.69 27.45
N GLY A 249 6.12 -0.37 27.60
CA GLY A 249 7.37 0.34 27.84
C GLY A 249 8.02 0.92 26.57
N LEU A 250 7.31 0.95 25.45
CA LEU A 250 7.81 1.56 24.25
C LEU A 250 7.62 3.08 24.25
N THR A 251 8.59 3.78 23.65
CA THR A 251 8.50 5.18 23.25
C THR A 251 8.12 5.25 21.78
N SER A 252 7.07 6.04 21.46
CA SER A 252 6.66 6.32 20.08
C SER A 252 7.25 7.65 19.62
N THR A 253 7.92 7.63 18.48
CA THR A 253 8.48 8.83 17.85
C THR A 253 7.95 8.96 16.44
N VAL A 254 7.27 10.07 16.14
CA VAL A 254 6.83 10.39 14.77
C VAL A 254 8.06 10.77 13.94
N ILE A 255 8.21 10.17 12.77
CA ILE A 255 9.32 10.43 11.85
C ILE A 255 8.90 11.11 10.54
N ALA A 256 7.63 11.03 10.20
CA ALA A 256 7.03 11.66 9.02
C ALA A 256 5.50 11.63 9.12
N MET A 257 4.82 12.44 8.31
CA MET A 257 3.42 12.22 7.96
C MET A 257 3.32 11.62 6.55
N ASP A 258 2.36 10.73 6.35
CA ASP A 258 2.11 10.07 5.07
C ASP A 258 0.63 10.07 4.73
N GLY A 259 0.32 10.33 3.45
CA GLY A 259 -1.03 10.16 2.91
C GLY A 259 -1.35 8.69 2.63
N ILE A 260 -2.62 8.33 2.68
CA ILE A 260 -3.10 7.06 2.14
C ILE A 260 -3.83 7.35 0.83
N ALA A 261 -3.26 6.90 -0.29
CA ALA A 261 -3.88 7.01 -1.60
C ALA A 261 -4.80 5.81 -1.84
N VAL A 262 -6.06 6.06 -2.20
CA VAL A 262 -6.95 5.05 -2.78
C VAL A 262 -6.54 4.86 -4.22
N ILE A 263 -6.29 3.62 -4.63
CA ILE A 263 -5.74 3.30 -5.94
C ILE A 263 -6.63 2.34 -6.70
N VAL A 264 -6.65 2.53 -8.02
CA VAL A 264 -7.28 1.62 -8.98
C VAL A 264 -6.31 1.28 -10.11
N ASN A 265 -6.67 0.30 -10.93
CA ASN A 265 -5.96 0.03 -12.15
C ASN A 265 -5.94 1.27 -13.07
N ARG A 266 -4.89 1.44 -13.86
CA ARG A 266 -4.75 2.61 -14.76
C ARG A 266 -5.86 2.72 -15.81
N GLU A 267 -6.41 1.58 -16.23
CA GLU A 267 -7.49 1.49 -17.23
C GLU A 267 -8.88 1.72 -16.62
N ASN A 268 -9.00 1.76 -15.30
CA ASN A 268 -10.27 2.04 -14.63
C ASN A 268 -10.73 3.48 -14.98
N PRO A 269 -11.97 3.69 -15.48
CA PRO A 269 -12.45 5.01 -15.90
C PRO A 269 -12.70 5.99 -14.73
N VAL A 270 -12.90 5.49 -13.50
CA VAL A 270 -13.20 6.32 -12.33
C VAL A 270 -11.99 7.18 -11.98
N SER A 271 -12.20 8.48 -11.78
CA SER A 271 -11.15 9.44 -11.41
C SER A 271 -11.22 9.91 -9.95
N GLY A 272 -12.38 9.77 -9.29
CA GLY A 272 -12.57 10.17 -7.90
C GLY A 272 -13.77 9.47 -7.27
N LEU A 273 -13.77 9.45 -5.94
CA LEU A 273 -14.84 8.91 -5.10
C LEU A 273 -15.06 9.85 -3.92
N THR A 274 -16.25 9.77 -3.30
CA THR A 274 -16.43 10.38 -1.98
C THR A 274 -15.94 9.44 -0.87
N THR A 275 -15.70 9.98 0.31
CA THR A 275 -15.38 9.19 1.51
C THR A 275 -16.44 8.13 1.77
N GLU A 276 -17.73 8.46 1.60
CA GLU A 276 -18.85 7.52 1.77
C GLU A 276 -18.84 6.41 0.72
N GLN A 277 -18.50 6.73 -0.53
CA GLN A 277 -18.41 5.71 -1.60
C GLN A 277 -17.26 4.73 -1.33
N VAL A 278 -16.09 5.24 -0.90
CA VAL A 278 -14.97 4.37 -0.51
C VAL A 278 -15.40 3.44 0.64
N ARG A 279 -16.01 3.99 1.68
CA ARG A 279 -16.54 3.20 2.80
C ARG A 279 -17.50 2.12 2.32
N ALA A 280 -18.51 2.47 1.53
CA ALA A 280 -19.54 1.55 1.04
C ALA A 280 -18.94 0.44 0.16
N ILE A 281 -17.92 0.74 -0.66
CA ILE A 281 -17.19 -0.25 -1.45
C ILE A 281 -16.47 -1.24 -0.54
N PHE A 282 -15.69 -0.72 0.42
CA PHE A 282 -14.89 -1.58 1.29
C PHE A 282 -15.70 -2.35 2.31
N MET A 283 -16.93 -1.91 2.62
CA MET A 283 -17.91 -2.66 3.42
C MET A 283 -18.74 -3.65 2.57
N GLY A 284 -18.60 -3.63 1.23
CA GLY A 284 -19.33 -4.53 0.33
C GLY A 284 -20.78 -4.10 0.06
N GLU A 285 -21.14 -2.87 0.37
CA GLU A 285 -22.46 -2.28 0.09
C GLU A 285 -22.57 -1.86 -1.38
N ILE A 286 -21.47 -1.37 -1.99
CA ILE A 286 -21.32 -1.11 -3.42
C ILE A 286 -20.38 -2.17 -3.99
N THR A 287 -20.87 -3.01 -4.89
CA THR A 287 -20.13 -4.16 -5.43
C THR A 287 -19.87 -4.08 -6.92
N ALA A 288 -20.31 -3.02 -7.60
CA ALA A 288 -20.13 -2.84 -9.03
C ALA A 288 -19.83 -1.37 -9.35
N TRP A 289 -18.96 -1.13 -10.35
CA TRP A 289 -18.52 0.20 -10.74
C TRP A 289 -19.62 1.07 -11.35
N ASP A 290 -20.64 0.46 -11.98
CA ASP A 290 -21.78 1.17 -12.55
C ASP A 290 -22.74 1.71 -11.49
N ALA A 291 -22.79 1.13 -10.31
CA ALA A 291 -23.57 1.62 -9.18
C ALA A 291 -23.10 2.97 -8.62
N LEU A 292 -21.93 3.48 -9.07
CA LEU A 292 -21.41 4.79 -8.69
C LEU A 292 -21.93 5.94 -9.54
N ALA A 293 -22.63 5.63 -10.64
CA ALA A 293 -23.09 6.63 -11.61
C ALA A 293 -24.49 7.21 -11.28
N GLU A 294 -25.10 6.78 -10.19
CA GLU A 294 -26.37 7.30 -9.68
C GLU A 294 -26.13 8.28 -8.52
#